data_e482616301123290876b63365d96841e
#
_entry.id   e482616301123290876b63365d96841e
#
_cell.length_a   1.000
_cell.length_b   1.000
_cell.length_c   1.000
_cell.angle_alpha   90.00
_cell.angle_beta   90.00
_cell.angle_gamma   90.00
#
_symmetry.space_group_name_H-M   'P 1'
#
loop_
_entity.id
_entity.type
_entity.pdbx_description
1 polymer ?
#
loop_
_entity_poly.entity_id
_entity_poly.type
_entity_poly.pdbx_seq_one_letter_code
_entity_poly.pdbx_strand_id
1 'polypeptide(L)'
;MKILSRRDVLKAANALAVGGVFAAAARAAAPPAEAITPALVEAARREGKVVLYSSMDLPVGEKLGKAFEAAYPGITIQIERSGSERLFQRIAQEFDSNIHAADVINSSDAAHFIPWKRNGWLMPFVSEDIAKYFPENYRDGDGMFATSRVWLSSIAYNSSLVKPEDAPKSYADLLDPKWAGKMVKGHPAYSGTIMTATFQLVRELGWDYFEKLSKQRVMQVQSSTDPPKKLSLGERAVMADGNEYGVVLLKEAGQPVEPVYATEGTPTISGPTGIFASAPHPNAAKLFQGWLHTRQTQQFFIDFTAQYSVHGQVVSKAGRRKISDIKLMKEDPSGVEAMSEEIKTKYAKLFRV
;
A
#
# COMPACT_ATOMS: atom_id res chain seq x y z
N MET A 1 -37.22 58.58 30.22
CA MET A 1 -36.06 57.63 30.12
C MET A 1 -36.50 56.37 30.87
N LYS A 2 -36.91 55.32 30.14
CA LYS A 2 -37.34 54.04 30.73
C LYS A 2 -36.11 53.17 30.94
N ILE A 3 -35.85 52.84 32.21
CA ILE A 3 -34.78 51.96 32.61
C ILE A 3 -35.18 50.50 32.23
N LEU A 4 -34.48 49.88 31.36
CA LEU A 4 -34.67 48.46 30.97
C LEU A 4 -34.30 47.54 32.17
N SER A 5 -35.19 46.62 32.49
CA SER A 5 -35.03 45.72 33.63
C SER A 5 -34.03 44.60 33.28
N ARG A 6 -33.34 44.05 34.30
CA ARG A 6 -32.40 42.92 34.14
C ARG A 6 -33.00 41.68 33.44
N ARG A 7 -34.34 41.59 33.41
CA ARG A 7 -35.07 40.50 32.73
C ARG A 7 -35.14 40.68 31.19
N ASP A 8 -35.06 41.93 30.72
CA ASP A 8 -35.12 42.21 29.27
C ASP A 8 -33.77 42.03 28.62
N VAL A 9 -32.67 42.16 29.37
CA VAL A 9 -31.29 41.86 28.92
C VAL A 9 -31.05 40.36 28.80
N LEU A 10 -31.66 39.56 29.69
CA LEU A 10 -31.54 38.09 29.66
C LEU A 10 -32.35 37.43 28.54
N LYS A 11 -33.39 38.09 28.03
CA LYS A 11 -34.19 37.59 26.92
C LYS A 11 -33.54 37.89 25.56
N ALA A 12 -32.68 38.89 25.46
CA ALA A 12 -31.94 39.24 24.24
C ALA A 12 -30.68 38.37 24.07
N ALA A 13 -30.17 37.76 25.18
CA ALA A 13 -28.98 36.88 25.11
C ALA A 13 -29.28 35.44 24.69
N ASN A 14 -30.55 34.99 24.68
CA ASN A 14 -30.93 33.63 24.32
C ASN A 14 -31.40 33.47 22.87
N ALA A 15 -31.33 34.48 22.02
CA ALA A 15 -31.72 34.43 20.59
C ALA A 15 -30.51 34.37 19.63
N LEU A 16 -29.27 34.31 20.18
CA LEU A 16 -28.03 34.26 19.36
C LEU A 16 -27.24 32.95 19.50
N ALA A 17 -27.81 31.91 20.08
CA ALA A 17 -27.11 30.66 20.35
C ALA A 17 -27.76 29.42 19.69
N VAL A 18 -28.32 29.52 18.49
CA VAL A 18 -28.66 28.35 17.66
C VAL A 18 -28.44 28.71 16.20
N GLY A 19 -27.19 28.88 15.86
CA GLY A 19 -26.69 28.97 14.50
C GLY A 19 -25.29 28.40 14.46
N GLY A 20 -25.11 27.21 15.06
CA GLY A 20 -23.94 26.39 14.81
C GLY A 20 -24.00 25.96 13.35
N VAL A 21 -23.44 26.79 12.45
CA VAL A 21 -23.06 26.38 11.14
C VAL A 21 -22.05 25.26 11.35
N PHE A 22 -22.49 24.01 11.26
CA PHE A 22 -21.61 22.93 10.90
C PHE A 22 -21.07 23.31 9.52
N ALA A 23 -19.97 24.06 9.48
CA ALA A 23 -19.12 24.11 8.34
C ALA A 23 -18.65 22.66 8.12
N ALA A 24 -19.40 21.88 7.36
CA ALA A 24 -18.86 20.70 6.72
C ALA A 24 -17.59 21.23 6.05
N ALA A 25 -16.42 20.79 6.53
CA ALA A 25 -15.15 21.12 5.90
C ALA A 25 -15.37 20.79 4.42
N ALA A 26 -15.46 21.81 3.58
CA ALA A 26 -15.61 21.64 2.14
C ALA A 26 -14.41 20.81 1.73
N ARG A 27 -14.65 19.57 1.35
CA ARG A 27 -13.60 18.68 0.85
C ARG A 27 -13.03 19.40 -0.37
N ALA A 28 -11.76 19.78 -0.32
CA ALA A 28 -11.12 20.41 -1.45
C ALA A 28 -11.26 19.46 -2.63
N ALA A 29 -11.80 19.94 -3.75
CA ALA A 29 -11.86 19.14 -4.96
C ALA A 29 -10.43 18.90 -5.46
N ALA A 30 -10.18 17.73 -6.05
CA ALA A 30 -8.90 17.44 -6.69
C ALA A 30 -8.55 18.57 -7.67
N PRO A 31 -7.26 18.92 -7.81
CA PRO A 31 -6.84 19.91 -8.81
C PRO A 31 -7.16 19.44 -10.23
N PRO A 32 -7.27 20.35 -11.20
CA PRO A 32 -7.35 19.97 -12.60
C PRO A 32 -6.21 19.03 -12.99
N ALA A 33 -6.50 18.09 -13.88
CA ALA A 33 -5.48 17.16 -14.35
C ALA A 33 -4.36 17.89 -15.11
N GLU A 34 -3.10 17.52 -14.80
CA GLU A 34 -1.90 18.07 -15.41
C GLU A 34 -1.31 17.08 -16.42
N ALA A 35 -1.01 17.57 -17.63
CA ALA A 35 -0.29 16.82 -18.66
C ALA A 35 1.22 16.80 -18.38
N ILE A 36 1.92 15.79 -18.88
CA ILE A 36 3.38 15.83 -19.02
C ILE A 36 3.72 16.73 -20.22
N THR A 37 4.07 17.98 -19.93
CA THR A 37 4.41 18.98 -20.96
C THR A 37 5.92 19.10 -21.15
N PRO A 38 6.41 19.61 -22.31
CA PRO A 38 7.83 19.94 -22.48
C PRO A 38 8.34 20.90 -21.41
N ALA A 39 7.50 21.85 -20.96
CA ALA A 39 7.86 22.80 -19.91
C ALA A 39 8.09 22.12 -18.56
N LEU A 40 7.27 21.14 -18.18
CA LEU A 40 7.46 20.33 -16.98
C LEU A 40 8.75 19.51 -17.08
N VAL A 41 9.03 18.89 -18.22
CA VAL A 41 10.24 18.10 -18.44
C VAL A 41 11.49 19.00 -18.31
N GLU A 42 11.49 20.19 -18.90
CA GLU A 42 12.63 21.11 -18.76
C GLU A 42 12.78 21.67 -17.34
N ALA A 43 11.69 21.90 -16.62
CA ALA A 43 11.74 22.28 -15.21
C ALA A 43 12.34 21.15 -14.35
N ALA A 44 11.90 19.91 -14.56
CA ALA A 44 12.44 18.74 -13.88
C ALA A 44 13.94 18.50 -14.21
N ARG A 45 14.37 18.74 -15.47
CA ARG A 45 15.79 18.68 -15.85
C ARG A 45 16.66 19.70 -15.11
N ARG A 46 16.12 20.91 -14.88
CA ARG A 46 16.85 21.91 -14.06
C ARG A 46 16.99 21.48 -12.60
N GLU A 47 16.03 20.72 -12.07
CA GLU A 47 16.14 20.11 -10.74
C GLU A 47 17.11 18.91 -10.72
N GLY A 48 17.25 18.20 -11.86
CA GLY A 48 18.29 17.20 -12.13
C GLY A 48 18.07 15.85 -11.45
N LYS A 49 17.19 15.75 -10.46
CA LYS A 49 16.92 14.50 -9.74
C LYS A 49 15.53 14.43 -9.13
N VAL A 50 15.13 13.21 -8.76
CA VAL A 50 13.99 12.94 -7.88
C VAL A 50 14.39 11.92 -6.81
N VAL A 51 13.98 12.13 -5.57
CA VAL A 51 14.23 11.21 -4.45
C VAL A 51 12.94 10.47 -4.11
N LEU A 52 12.95 9.15 -4.30
CA LEU A 52 11.84 8.26 -4.05
C LEU A 52 12.08 7.45 -2.77
N TYR A 53 11.25 7.66 -1.74
CA TYR A 53 11.14 6.73 -0.63
C TYR A 53 10.18 5.61 -1.00
N SER A 54 10.61 4.36 -0.86
CA SER A 54 9.82 3.24 -1.37
C SER A 54 9.89 1.97 -0.51
N SER A 55 8.75 1.30 -0.40
CA SER A 55 8.68 -0.05 0.16
C SER A 55 8.75 -1.16 -0.91
N MET A 56 8.92 -0.83 -2.18
CA MET A 56 9.16 -1.80 -3.26
C MET A 56 10.43 -2.60 -3.03
N ASP A 57 10.49 -3.80 -3.58
CA ASP A 57 11.74 -4.55 -3.64
C ASP A 57 12.81 -3.75 -4.39
N LEU A 58 14.02 -3.74 -3.86
CA LEU A 58 15.10 -2.93 -4.43
C LEU A 58 15.34 -3.21 -5.92
N PRO A 59 15.41 -4.47 -6.41
CA PRO A 59 15.57 -4.75 -7.85
C PRO A 59 14.41 -4.21 -8.70
N VAL A 60 13.19 -4.18 -8.13
CA VAL A 60 12.01 -3.61 -8.80
C VAL A 60 12.15 -2.09 -8.93
N GLY A 61 12.50 -1.44 -7.83
CA GLY A 61 12.75 0.01 -7.80
C GLY A 61 13.86 0.42 -8.76
N GLU A 62 15.00 -0.27 -8.74
CA GLU A 62 16.13 -0.01 -9.64
C GLU A 62 15.76 -0.16 -11.12
N LYS A 63 15.00 -1.21 -11.48
CA LYS A 63 14.55 -1.40 -12.86
C LYS A 63 13.58 -0.30 -13.30
N LEU A 64 12.67 0.10 -12.41
CA LEU A 64 11.76 1.22 -12.65
C LEU A 64 12.53 2.54 -12.79
N GLY A 65 13.51 2.76 -11.91
CA GLY A 65 14.37 3.96 -11.95
C GLY A 65 15.15 4.08 -13.25
N LYS A 66 15.81 3.01 -13.70
CA LYS A 66 16.50 2.99 -15.00
C LYS A 66 15.58 3.28 -16.18
N ALA A 67 14.33 2.79 -16.12
CA ALA A 67 13.35 3.09 -17.16
C ALA A 67 12.93 4.57 -17.17
N PHE A 68 12.81 5.19 -15.99
CA PHE A 68 12.53 6.62 -15.87
C PHE A 68 13.70 7.48 -16.40
N GLU A 69 14.94 7.16 -16.00
CA GLU A 69 16.14 7.87 -16.45
C GLU A 69 16.34 7.75 -17.98
N ALA A 70 16.02 6.59 -18.55
CA ALA A 70 16.04 6.37 -19.99
C ALA A 70 14.95 7.19 -20.73
N ALA A 71 13.77 7.34 -20.12
CA ALA A 71 12.69 8.15 -20.68
C ALA A 71 12.96 9.66 -20.59
N TYR A 72 13.69 10.09 -19.56
CA TYR A 72 13.99 11.49 -19.28
C TYR A 72 15.49 11.74 -19.01
N PRO A 73 16.35 11.65 -20.04
CA PRO A 73 17.78 11.90 -19.88
C PRO A 73 18.07 13.27 -19.24
N GLY A 74 19.00 13.27 -18.30
CA GLY A 74 19.38 14.46 -17.50
C GLY A 74 18.65 14.57 -16.16
N ILE A 75 17.76 13.61 -15.83
CA ILE A 75 17.13 13.51 -14.52
C ILE A 75 17.47 12.15 -13.91
N THR A 76 18.08 12.14 -12.73
CA THR A 76 18.41 10.90 -12.01
C THR A 76 17.34 10.59 -10.96
N ILE A 77 17.17 9.30 -10.63
CA ILE A 77 16.30 8.90 -9.53
C ILE A 77 17.10 8.25 -8.41
N GLN A 78 17.02 8.83 -7.22
CA GLN A 78 17.59 8.25 -6.01
C GLN A 78 16.50 7.47 -5.27
N ILE A 79 16.70 6.17 -5.06
CA ILE A 79 15.73 5.30 -4.41
C ILE A 79 16.22 4.91 -3.01
N GLU A 80 15.47 5.35 -2.00
CA GLU A 80 15.67 4.97 -0.59
C GLU A 80 14.65 3.88 -0.22
N ARG A 81 15.13 2.64 -0.11
CA ARG A 81 14.27 1.48 0.17
C ARG A 81 14.26 1.12 1.65
N SER A 82 13.07 1.05 2.24
CA SER A 82 12.88 0.44 3.57
C SER A 82 11.51 -0.26 3.67
N GLY A 83 11.26 -0.99 4.75
CA GLY A 83 9.91 -1.48 5.05
C GLY A 83 8.95 -0.32 5.28
N SER A 84 7.70 -0.48 4.87
CA SER A 84 6.70 0.61 4.91
C SER A 84 6.49 1.18 6.31
N GLU A 85 6.45 0.35 7.35
CA GLU A 85 6.32 0.80 8.73
C GLU A 85 7.51 1.64 9.19
N ARG A 86 8.74 1.24 8.78
CA ARG A 86 9.95 2.01 9.08
C ARG A 86 9.97 3.34 8.32
N LEU A 87 9.52 3.34 7.06
CA LEU A 87 9.38 4.59 6.30
C LEU A 87 8.37 5.51 6.95
N PHE A 88 7.24 4.98 7.41
CA PHE A 88 6.23 5.76 8.09
C PHE A 88 6.79 6.48 9.32
N GLN A 89 7.52 5.76 10.18
CA GLN A 89 8.16 6.33 11.36
C GLN A 89 9.27 7.32 11.01
N ARG A 90 10.11 6.99 10.01
CA ARG A 90 11.20 7.86 9.54
C ARG A 90 10.65 9.19 9.01
N ILE A 91 9.62 9.15 8.18
CA ILE A 91 8.97 10.34 7.62
C ILE A 91 8.43 11.22 8.73
N ALA A 92 7.77 10.66 9.75
CA ALA A 92 7.30 11.42 10.88
C ALA A 92 8.45 12.13 11.61
N GLN A 93 9.54 11.44 11.90
CA GLN A 93 10.73 12.01 12.54
C GLN A 93 11.40 13.11 11.68
N GLU A 94 11.49 12.91 10.36
CA GLU A 94 12.04 13.91 9.43
C GLU A 94 11.18 15.18 9.43
N PHE A 95 9.84 15.05 9.33
CA PHE A 95 8.95 16.21 9.37
C PHE A 95 9.00 16.93 10.73
N ASP A 96 9.00 16.21 11.84
CA ASP A 96 9.15 16.79 13.20
C ASP A 96 10.48 17.54 13.37
N SER A 97 11.52 17.09 12.66
CA SER A 97 12.85 17.73 12.65
C SER A 97 13.03 18.78 11.55
N ASN A 98 11.96 19.10 10.80
CA ASN A 98 11.99 19.99 9.63
C ASN A 98 13.01 19.54 8.56
N ILE A 99 13.17 18.22 8.39
CA ILE A 99 14.00 17.60 7.35
C ILE A 99 13.10 17.17 6.21
N HIS A 100 13.42 17.60 5.00
CA HIS A 100 12.66 17.32 3.78
C HIS A 100 13.59 16.72 2.73
N ALA A 101 13.86 15.41 2.85
CA ALA A 101 14.81 14.71 1.98
C ALA A 101 14.16 14.02 0.78
N ALA A 102 12.89 13.66 0.89
CA ALA A 102 12.18 12.91 -0.15
C ALA A 102 11.24 13.80 -0.97
N ASP A 103 11.12 13.50 -2.24
CA ASP A 103 10.17 14.12 -3.15
C ASP A 103 8.88 13.32 -3.27
N VAL A 104 9.02 11.99 -3.39
CA VAL A 104 7.92 11.06 -3.65
C VAL A 104 7.97 9.91 -2.66
N ILE A 105 6.81 9.49 -2.20
CA ILE A 105 6.61 8.29 -1.36
C ILE A 105 5.79 7.24 -2.09
N ASN A 106 6.26 5.99 -2.07
CA ASN A 106 5.48 4.81 -2.42
C ASN A 106 5.43 3.85 -1.22
N SER A 107 4.23 3.58 -0.71
CA SER A 107 4.04 2.68 0.43
C SER A 107 3.26 1.43 0.03
N SER A 108 3.51 0.32 0.73
CA SER A 108 2.70 -0.90 0.67
C SER A 108 1.56 -0.91 1.68
N ASP A 109 1.24 0.25 2.26
CA ASP A 109 0.10 0.45 3.14
C ASP A 109 -0.59 1.78 2.79
N ALA A 110 -1.79 1.69 2.27
CA ALA A 110 -2.60 2.86 1.93
C ALA A 110 -3.03 3.67 3.17
N ALA A 111 -3.09 3.02 4.35
CA ALA A 111 -3.45 3.69 5.61
C ALA A 111 -2.44 4.78 6.00
N HIS A 112 -1.16 4.65 5.62
CA HIS A 112 -0.14 5.66 5.90
C HIS A 112 -0.45 7.02 5.26
N PHE A 113 -1.13 7.03 4.13
CA PHE A 113 -1.48 8.26 3.43
C PHE A 113 -2.54 9.10 4.15
N ILE A 114 -3.32 8.49 5.03
CA ILE A 114 -4.37 9.18 5.78
C ILE A 114 -3.77 10.21 6.76
N PRO A 115 -2.87 9.85 7.70
CA PRO A 115 -2.23 10.83 8.57
C PRO A 115 -1.31 11.79 7.81
N TRP A 116 -0.59 11.37 6.76
CA TRP A 116 0.22 12.30 5.95
C TRP A 116 -0.64 13.37 5.28
N LYS A 117 -1.81 12.99 4.73
CA LYS A 117 -2.79 13.93 4.19
C LYS A 117 -3.36 14.84 5.28
N ARG A 118 -3.76 14.29 6.43
CA ARG A 118 -4.31 15.03 7.57
C ARG A 118 -3.34 16.09 8.09
N ASN A 119 -2.06 15.78 8.09
CA ASN A 119 -0.99 16.68 8.53
C ASN A 119 -0.56 17.69 7.45
N GLY A 120 -1.14 17.64 6.25
CA GLY A 120 -0.76 18.54 5.14
C GLY A 120 0.62 18.24 4.55
N TRP A 121 1.13 17.01 4.71
CA TRP A 121 2.46 16.62 4.22
C TRP A 121 2.47 16.24 2.75
N LEU A 122 1.31 16.04 2.14
CA LEU A 122 1.19 15.66 0.73
C LEU A 122 0.77 16.84 -0.14
N MET A 123 1.26 16.87 -1.36
CA MET A 123 0.91 17.85 -2.38
C MET A 123 -0.18 17.27 -3.29
N PRO A 124 -1.26 18.00 -3.58
CA PRO A 124 -2.27 17.55 -4.53
C PRO A 124 -1.70 17.59 -5.95
N PHE A 125 -1.76 16.45 -6.64
CA PHE A 125 -1.36 16.31 -8.03
C PHE A 125 -2.13 15.17 -8.69
N VAL A 126 -2.75 15.46 -9.82
CA VAL A 126 -3.48 14.49 -10.63
C VAL A 126 -2.96 14.56 -12.07
N SER A 127 -2.37 13.47 -12.56
CA SER A 127 -2.01 13.39 -13.99
C SER A 127 -3.24 13.08 -14.84
N GLU A 128 -3.16 13.35 -16.15
CA GLU A 128 -4.25 13.05 -17.10
C GLU A 128 -4.64 11.57 -17.07
N ASP A 129 -3.66 10.66 -16.99
CA ASP A 129 -3.93 9.21 -16.91
C ASP A 129 -4.66 8.84 -15.62
N ILE A 130 -4.25 9.41 -14.46
CA ILE A 130 -4.96 9.22 -13.19
C ILE A 130 -6.41 9.69 -13.31
N ALA A 131 -6.63 10.88 -13.84
CA ALA A 131 -7.98 11.44 -13.96
C ALA A 131 -8.87 10.59 -14.86
N LYS A 132 -8.33 10.07 -15.96
CA LYS A 132 -9.11 9.45 -17.04
C LYS A 132 -9.27 7.94 -16.87
N TYR A 133 -8.27 7.24 -16.33
CA TYR A 133 -8.21 5.78 -16.40
C TYR A 133 -8.16 5.07 -15.05
N PHE A 134 -7.98 5.80 -13.93
CA PHE A 134 -7.95 5.19 -12.61
C PHE A 134 -9.33 5.28 -11.95
N PRO A 135 -9.91 4.15 -11.49
CA PRO A 135 -11.18 4.17 -10.76
C PRO A 135 -11.09 5.01 -9.48
N GLU A 136 -12.21 5.61 -9.07
CA GLU A 136 -12.26 6.53 -7.93
C GLU A 136 -11.78 5.90 -6.62
N ASN A 137 -12.05 4.63 -6.39
CA ASN A 137 -11.62 3.91 -5.20
C ASN A 137 -10.09 3.63 -5.14
N TYR A 138 -9.34 3.95 -6.21
CA TYR A 138 -7.89 3.80 -6.28
C TYR A 138 -7.14 5.14 -6.38
N ARG A 139 -7.84 6.23 -6.17
CA ARG A 139 -7.28 7.58 -6.13
C ARG A 139 -7.90 8.40 -5.00
N ASP A 140 -7.13 9.26 -4.38
CA ASP A 140 -7.65 10.16 -3.36
C ASP A 140 -8.56 11.24 -3.98
N GLY A 141 -9.69 11.52 -3.33
CA GLY A 141 -10.68 12.48 -3.83
C GLY A 141 -10.17 13.93 -3.91
N ASP A 142 -9.12 14.27 -3.16
CA ASP A 142 -8.47 15.58 -3.17
C ASP A 142 -7.17 15.56 -3.99
N GLY A 143 -6.82 14.42 -4.61
CA GLY A 143 -5.66 14.28 -5.50
C GLY A 143 -4.32 14.15 -4.80
N MET A 144 -4.27 13.83 -3.50
CA MET A 144 -3.04 13.74 -2.73
C MET A 144 -2.20 12.50 -3.05
N PHE A 145 -2.84 11.43 -3.52
CA PHE A 145 -2.18 10.18 -3.89
C PHE A 145 -3.02 9.35 -4.85
N ALA A 146 -2.38 8.43 -5.55
CA ALA A 146 -3.06 7.44 -6.39
C ALA A 146 -2.36 6.08 -6.29
N THR A 147 -3.12 5.01 -6.43
CA THR A 147 -2.62 3.63 -6.40
C THR A 147 -1.82 3.34 -7.65
N SER A 148 -0.50 3.13 -7.50
CA SER A 148 0.38 2.81 -8.62
C SER A 148 0.42 1.32 -8.96
N ARG A 149 -0.01 0.46 -8.03
CA ARG A 149 0.02 -1.00 -8.16
C ARG A 149 -0.90 -1.68 -7.16
N VAL A 150 -1.38 -2.87 -7.51
CA VAL A 150 -2.15 -3.75 -6.62
C VAL A 150 -1.52 -5.14 -6.62
N TRP A 151 -1.53 -5.80 -5.48
CA TRP A 151 -1.11 -7.19 -5.34
C TRP A 151 -1.90 -7.91 -4.25
N LEU A 152 -1.66 -9.20 -4.11
CA LEU A 152 -2.34 -10.05 -3.16
C LEU A 152 -1.37 -10.58 -2.10
N SER A 153 -1.86 -10.77 -0.89
CA SER A 153 -1.20 -11.57 0.12
C SER A 153 -1.90 -12.92 0.16
N SER A 154 -1.19 -13.98 -0.25
CA SER A 154 -1.81 -15.29 -0.45
C SER A 154 -1.18 -16.38 0.40
N ILE A 155 -1.87 -17.50 0.52
CA ILE A 155 -1.29 -18.78 0.86
C ILE A 155 -0.46 -19.26 -0.34
N ALA A 156 0.59 -20.05 -0.08
CA ALA A 156 1.32 -20.79 -1.10
C ALA A 156 1.95 -22.05 -0.52
N TYR A 157 2.35 -22.98 -1.37
CA TYR A 157 3.06 -24.18 -0.92
C TYR A 157 4.22 -24.53 -1.85
N ASN A 158 5.20 -25.27 -1.31
CA ASN A 158 6.29 -25.86 -2.08
C ASN A 158 5.83 -27.22 -2.62
N SER A 159 5.71 -27.37 -3.95
CA SER A 159 5.18 -28.55 -4.60
C SER A 159 6.14 -29.78 -4.59
N SER A 160 7.42 -29.58 -4.19
CA SER A 160 8.33 -30.68 -3.90
C SER A 160 8.12 -31.26 -2.49
N LEU A 161 7.47 -30.55 -1.59
CA LEU A 161 7.26 -30.94 -0.20
C LEU A 161 5.81 -31.29 0.13
N VAL A 162 4.87 -30.75 -0.66
CA VAL A 162 3.43 -30.91 -0.47
C VAL A 162 2.79 -31.26 -1.79
N LYS A 163 2.09 -32.37 -1.84
CA LYS A 163 1.33 -32.76 -3.05
C LYS A 163 0.13 -31.83 -3.27
N PRO A 164 -0.29 -31.57 -4.50
CA PRO A 164 -1.41 -30.67 -4.79
C PRO A 164 -2.72 -31.05 -4.07
N GLU A 165 -2.99 -32.35 -3.92
CA GLU A 165 -4.19 -32.86 -3.22
C GLU A 165 -4.18 -32.57 -1.71
N ASP A 166 -2.99 -32.49 -1.10
CA ASP A 166 -2.77 -32.24 0.32
C ASP A 166 -2.59 -30.76 0.68
N ALA A 167 -2.44 -29.90 -0.35
CA ALA A 167 -2.19 -28.49 -0.17
C ALA A 167 -3.38 -27.77 0.49
N PRO A 168 -3.13 -26.77 1.37
CA PRO A 168 -4.19 -25.99 1.97
C PRO A 168 -4.94 -25.21 0.90
N LYS A 169 -6.28 -25.12 1.00
CA LYS A 169 -7.17 -24.40 0.09
C LYS A 169 -7.85 -23.20 0.76
N SER A 170 -7.71 -23.11 2.08
CA SER A 170 -8.36 -22.13 2.93
C SER A 170 -7.45 -21.70 4.08
N TYR A 171 -7.76 -20.58 4.72
CA TYR A 171 -7.09 -20.21 5.97
C TYR A 171 -7.42 -21.18 7.09
N ALA A 172 -8.61 -21.77 7.09
CA ALA A 172 -8.98 -22.81 8.04
C ALA A 172 -8.07 -24.04 7.94
N ASP A 173 -7.67 -24.46 6.74
CA ASP A 173 -6.77 -25.58 6.52
C ASP A 173 -5.37 -25.38 7.14
N LEU A 174 -4.92 -24.12 7.29
CA LEU A 174 -3.64 -23.80 7.93
C LEU A 174 -3.64 -24.12 9.44
N LEU A 175 -4.81 -24.36 10.03
CA LEU A 175 -4.97 -24.72 11.44
C LEU A 175 -4.83 -26.23 11.68
N ASP A 176 -4.76 -27.04 10.63
CA ASP A 176 -4.50 -28.48 10.76
C ASP A 176 -3.13 -28.71 11.43
N PRO A 177 -3.04 -29.54 12.50
CA PRO A 177 -1.79 -29.86 13.18
C PRO A 177 -0.66 -30.39 12.28
N LYS A 178 -0.99 -30.94 11.10
CA LYS A 178 0.01 -31.39 10.11
C LYS A 178 0.97 -30.28 9.64
N TRP A 179 0.54 -29.00 9.74
CA TRP A 179 1.31 -27.82 9.36
C TRP A 179 2.16 -27.24 10.48
N ALA A 180 2.06 -27.75 11.71
CA ALA A 180 2.80 -27.22 12.87
C ALA A 180 4.32 -27.20 12.63
N GLY A 181 4.93 -26.02 12.70
CA GLY A 181 6.35 -25.78 12.43
C GLY A 181 6.75 -25.78 10.95
N LYS A 182 5.80 -25.98 10.02
CA LYS A 182 6.07 -26.04 8.57
C LYS A 182 5.67 -24.76 7.82
N MET A 183 5.17 -23.76 8.52
CA MET A 183 4.67 -22.53 7.91
C MET A 183 5.62 -21.34 8.11
N VAL A 184 5.56 -20.39 7.18
CA VAL A 184 6.20 -19.06 7.26
C VAL A 184 5.18 -17.97 6.93
N LYS A 185 5.28 -16.83 7.61
CA LYS A 185 4.54 -15.61 7.29
C LYS A 185 5.30 -14.33 7.65
N GLY A 186 4.93 -13.22 7.07
CA GLY A 186 5.43 -11.91 7.45
C GLY A 186 4.85 -11.41 8.78
N HIS A 187 5.53 -10.43 9.40
CA HIS A 187 5.12 -9.81 10.65
C HIS A 187 4.49 -8.44 10.39
N PRO A 188 3.28 -8.14 10.92
CA PRO A 188 2.55 -6.90 10.60
C PRO A 188 3.26 -5.63 11.10
N ALA A 189 4.05 -5.68 12.17
CA ALA A 189 4.76 -4.51 12.68
C ALA A 189 5.93 -4.02 11.78
N TYR A 190 6.29 -4.76 10.73
CA TYR A 190 7.40 -4.39 9.84
C TYR A 190 6.98 -4.21 8.39
N SER A 191 5.81 -4.73 8.01
CA SER A 191 5.34 -4.77 6.62
C SER A 191 3.89 -4.32 6.52
N GLY A 192 3.64 -3.21 5.82
CA GLY A 192 2.30 -2.73 5.54
C GLY A 192 1.45 -3.72 4.73
N THR A 193 2.06 -4.48 3.81
CA THR A 193 1.37 -5.61 3.15
C THR A 193 0.77 -6.57 4.18
N ILE A 194 1.57 -6.96 5.18
CA ILE A 194 1.13 -7.92 6.21
C ILE A 194 0.20 -7.25 7.21
N MET A 195 0.37 -5.96 7.50
CA MET A 195 -0.56 -5.20 8.33
C MET A 195 -1.96 -5.17 7.69
N THR A 196 -2.04 -4.75 6.43
CA THR A 196 -3.29 -4.71 5.66
C THR A 196 -3.92 -6.11 5.53
N ALA A 197 -3.12 -7.14 5.23
CA ALA A 197 -3.61 -8.51 5.17
C ALA A 197 -4.09 -9.03 6.53
N THR A 198 -3.35 -8.74 7.62
CA THR A 198 -3.76 -9.12 8.97
C THR A 198 -5.08 -8.45 9.36
N PHE A 199 -5.25 -7.16 9.07
CA PHE A 199 -6.52 -6.46 9.29
C PHE A 199 -7.68 -7.15 8.56
N GLN A 200 -7.53 -7.45 7.26
CA GLN A 200 -8.57 -8.09 6.47
C GLN A 200 -8.90 -9.49 7.03
N LEU A 201 -7.88 -10.26 7.40
CA LEU A 201 -8.07 -11.58 8.01
C LEU A 201 -8.76 -11.50 9.39
N VAL A 202 -8.40 -10.52 10.23
CA VAL A 202 -9.08 -10.30 11.52
C VAL A 202 -10.55 -9.95 11.29
N ARG A 203 -10.84 -9.09 10.32
CA ARG A 203 -12.22 -8.71 10.01
C ARG A 203 -13.06 -9.88 9.51
N GLU A 204 -12.51 -10.75 8.66
CA GLU A 204 -13.24 -11.86 8.06
C GLU A 204 -13.26 -13.13 8.94
N LEU A 205 -12.18 -13.39 9.69
CA LEU A 205 -12.01 -14.67 10.43
C LEU A 205 -11.96 -14.47 11.96
N GLY A 206 -11.85 -13.24 12.43
CA GLY A 206 -11.70 -12.92 13.85
C GLY A 206 -10.30 -13.20 14.40
N TRP A 207 -10.07 -12.75 15.63
CA TRP A 207 -8.83 -13.02 16.36
C TRP A 207 -8.64 -14.48 16.71
N ASP A 208 -9.73 -15.26 16.83
CA ASP A 208 -9.68 -16.70 17.11
C ASP A 208 -8.84 -17.47 16.08
N TYR A 209 -8.86 -17.02 14.81
CA TYR A 209 -8.00 -17.57 13.77
C TYR A 209 -6.52 -17.42 14.14
N PHE A 210 -6.11 -16.20 14.52
CA PHE A 210 -4.71 -15.92 14.89
C PHE A 210 -4.29 -16.59 16.18
N GLU A 211 -5.20 -16.74 17.16
CA GLU A 211 -4.96 -17.50 18.38
C GLU A 211 -4.67 -18.98 18.10
N LYS A 212 -5.40 -19.58 17.15
CA LYS A 212 -5.16 -20.96 16.71
C LYS A 212 -3.89 -21.04 15.87
N LEU A 213 -3.67 -20.11 14.95
CA LEU A 213 -2.49 -20.06 14.08
C LEU A 213 -1.19 -19.89 14.90
N SER A 214 -1.20 -19.11 15.96
CA SER A 214 -0.03 -18.90 16.82
C SER A 214 0.46 -20.21 17.47
N LYS A 215 -0.44 -21.18 17.72
CA LYS A 215 -0.11 -22.51 18.26
C LYS A 215 0.61 -23.39 17.24
N GLN A 216 0.57 -23.04 15.96
CA GLN A 216 1.19 -23.80 14.86
C GLN A 216 2.71 -23.55 14.72
N ARG A 217 3.35 -22.76 15.61
CA ARG A 217 4.78 -22.46 15.56
C ARG A 217 5.23 -21.93 14.20
N VAL A 218 4.48 -20.94 13.67
CA VAL A 218 4.74 -20.32 12.36
C VAL A 218 6.03 -19.51 12.43
N MET A 219 6.95 -19.72 11.48
CA MET A 219 8.14 -18.88 11.33
C MET A 219 7.74 -17.45 10.98
N GLN A 220 8.21 -16.49 11.76
CA GLN A 220 8.00 -15.06 11.51
C GLN A 220 9.18 -14.46 10.76
N VAL A 221 8.92 -13.64 9.74
CA VAL A 221 9.93 -12.86 9.00
C VAL A 221 9.50 -11.41 8.89
N GLN A 222 10.45 -10.50 8.71
CA GLN A 222 10.15 -9.06 8.77
C GLN A 222 9.48 -8.52 7.50
N SER A 223 9.81 -9.07 6.33
CA SER A 223 9.29 -8.59 5.05
C SER A 223 8.26 -9.56 4.47
N SER A 224 7.23 -9.03 3.80
CA SER A 224 6.29 -9.84 3.00
C SER A 224 6.93 -10.51 1.77
N THR A 225 8.15 -10.11 1.40
CA THR A 225 8.91 -10.69 0.28
C THR A 225 9.77 -11.88 0.68
N ASP A 226 9.98 -12.12 1.98
CA ASP A 226 10.79 -13.23 2.47
C ASP A 226 10.04 -14.58 2.47
N PRO A 227 8.73 -14.66 2.79
CA PRO A 227 8.03 -15.93 2.78
C PRO A 227 8.10 -16.69 1.45
N PRO A 228 7.93 -16.08 0.25
CA PRO A 228 8.12 -16.77 -1.01
C PRO A 228 9.52 -17.36 -1.18
N LYS A 229 10.57 -16.64 -0.74
CA LYS A 229 11.97 -17.11 -0.81
C LYS A 229 12.19 -18.32 0.10
N LYS A 230 11.72 -18.24 1.36
CA LYS A 230 11.79 -19.35 2.32
C LYS A 230 11.07 -20.60 1.83
N LEU A 231 9.93 -20.37 1.16
CA LEU A 231 9.15 -21.41 0.51
C LEU A 231 9.93 -22.09 -0.63
N SER A 232 10.50 -21.31 -1.56
CA SER A 232 11.23 -21.84 -2.72
C SER A 232 12.50 -22.63 -2.32
N LEU A 233 13.16 -22.20 -1.24
CA LEU A 233 14.33 -22.90 -0.67
C LEU A 233 13.96 -24.16 0.11
N GLY A 234 12.67 -24.46 0.30
CA GLY A 234 12.21 -25.61 1.07
C GLY A 234 12.40 -25.48 2.59
N GLU A 235 12.75 -24.28 3.09
CA GLU A 235 12.87 -24.06 4.54
C GLU A 235 11.52 -24.20 5.26
N ARG A 236 10.43 -23.94 4.55
CA ARG A 236 9.05 -24.19 5.01
C ARG A 236 8.23 -24.75 3.85
N ALA A 237 7.29 -25.61 4.18
CA ALA A 237 6.44 -26.28 3.22
C ALA A 237 5.27 -25.38 2.75
N VAL A 238 4.81 -24.46 3.61
CA VAL A 238 3.66 -23.60 3.37
C VAL A 238 3.99 -22.15 3.74
N MET A 239 3.60 -21.23 2.89
CA MET A 239 3.49 -19.81 3.17
C MET A 239 2.06 -19.52 3.64
N ALA A 240 1.90 -19.08 4.88
CA ALA A 240 0.58 -18.75 5.42
C ALA A 240 0.12 -17.33 5.01
N ASP A 241 1.07 -16.46 4.68
CA ASP A 241 0.85 -15.07 4.30
C ASP A 241 2.15 -14.49 3.73
N GLY A 242 2.07 -13.82 2.57
CA GLY A 242 3.20 -13.20 1.89
C GLY A 242 2.85 -12.72 0.49
N ASN A 243 3.79 -12.08 -0.19
CA ASN A 243 3.58 -11.52 -1.53
C ASN A 243 3.33 -12.61 -2.56
N GLU A 244 2.12 -12.68 -3.07
CA GLU A 244 1.68 -13.63 -4.08
C GLU A 244 2.46 -13.49 -5.40
N TYR A 245 2.71 -12.25 -5.86
CA TYR A 245 3.49 -12.00 -7.07
C TYR A 245 4.92 -12.57 -6.99
N GLY A 246 5.51 -12.60 -5.80
CA GLY A 246 6.81 -13.23 -5.57
C GLY A 246 6.77 -14.75 -5.79
N VAL A 247 5.68 -15.40 -5.39
CA VAL A 247 5.46 -16.83 -5.66
C VAL A 247 5.30 -17.06 -7.16
N VAL A 248 4.52 -16.21 -7.85
CA VAL A 248 4.32 -16.31 -9.30
C VAL A 248 5.64 -16.17 -10.07
N LEU A 249 6.46 -15.17 -9.72
CA LEU A 249 7.78 -14.97 -10.37
C LEU A 249 8.73 -16.13 -10.12
N LEU A 250 8.75 -16.70 -8.92
CA LEU A 250 9.55 -17.88 -8.60
C LEU A 250 9.07 -19.10 -9.39
N LYS A 251 7.75 -19.30 -9.52
CA LYS A 251 7.18 -20.36 -10.34
C LYS A 251 7.53 -20.18 -11.82
N GLU A 252 7.44 -18.97 -12.37
CA GLU A 252 7.87 -18.66 -13.74
C GLU A 252 9.37 -18.95 -13.97
N ALA A 253 10.18 -18.80 -12.92
CA ALA A 253 11.60 -19.17 -12.92
C ALA A 253 11.87 -20.67 -12.68
N GLY A 254 10.83 -21.52 -12.69
CA GLY A 254 10.94 -22.97 -12.54
C GLY A 254 11.09 -23.46 -11.10
N GLN A 255 10.88 -22.59 -10.11
CA GLN A 255 10.91 -23.03 -8.71
C GLN A 255 9.64 -23.81 -8.33
N PRO A 256 9.73 -24.80 -7.43
CA PRO A 256 8.61 -25.66 -7.07
C PRO A 256 7.66 -24.98 -6.08
N VAL A 257 7.04 -23.89 -6.46
CA VAL A 257 6.11 -23.14 -5.62
C VAL A 257 4.80 -22.85 -6.34
N GLU A 258 3.69 -22.94 -5.60
CA GLU A 258 2.34 -22.75 -6.11
C GLU A 258 1.57 -21.74 -5.25
N PRO A 259 1.00 -20.67 -5.83
CA PRO A 259 0.12 -19.76 -5.10
C PRO A 259 -1.25 -20.42 -4.89
N VAL A 260 -1.87 -20.15 -3.74
CA VAL A 260 -3.21 -20.58 -3.38
C VAL A 260 -4.07 -19.38 -3.06
N TYR A 261 -5.21 -19.30 -3.71
CA TYR A 261 -6.23 -18.27 -3.48
C TYR A 261 -7.30 -18.87 -2.58
N ALA A 262 -7.32 -18.45 -1.31
CA ALA A 262 -8.15 -19.06 -0.28
C ALA A 262 -9.66 -18.93 -0.57
N THR A 263 -10.41 -19.93 -0.18
CA THR A 263 -11.85 -19.99 -0.39
C THR A 263 -12.63 -18.90 0.36
N GLU A 264 -12.12 -18.45 1.51
CA GLU A 264 -12.69 -17.34 2.27
C GLU A 264 -12.48 -15.99 1.56
N GLY A 265 -11.47 -15.88 0.73
CA GLY A 265 -11.03 -14.70 -0.01
C GLY A 265 -9.54 -14.47 0.18
N THR A 266 -8.94 -13.68 -0.69
CA THR A 266 -7.50 -13.36 -0.66
C THR A 266 -7.33 -11.89 -0.32
N PRO A 267 -6.54 -11.54 0.71
CA PRO A 267 -6.26 -10.15 1.05
C PRO A 267 -5.66 -9.38 -0.13
N THR A 268 -6.23 -8.19 -0.36
CA THR A 268 -5.83 -7.28 -1.45
C THR A 268 -5.09 -6.09 -0.87
N ILE A 269 -4.02 -5.69 -1.52
CA ILE A 269 -3.16 -4.60 -1.08
C ILE A 269 -2.97 -3.60 -2.21
N SER A 270 -3.32 -2.34 -1.96
CA SER A 270 -3.00 -1.20 -2.80
C SER A 270 -1.70 -0.54 -2.37
N GLY A 271 -0.87 -0.20 -3.35
CA GLY A 271 0.37 0.56 -3.15
C GLY A 271 0.26 1.96 -3.73
N PRO A 272 -0.20 2.94 -2.95
CA PRO A 272 -0.27 4.31 -3.43
C PRO A 272 1.10 4.95 -3.57
N THR A 273 1.12 6.01 -4.38
CA THR A 273 2.25 6.92 -4.56
C THR A 273 1.74 8.34 -4.43
N GLY A 274 2.45 9.18 -3.70
CA GLY A 274 2.14 10.59 -3.48
C GLY A 274 3.39 11.46 -3.46
N ILE A 275 3.24 12.76 -3.65
CA ILE A 275 4.30 13.76 -3.65
C ILE A 275 4.25 14.48 -2.31
N PHE A 276 5.41 14.73 -1.67
CA PHE A 276 5.44 15.55 -0.48
C PHE A 276 5.25 17.04 -0.80
N ALA A 277 4.49 17.74 0.03
CA ALA A 277 4.27 19.18 -0.13
C ALA A 277 5.58 19.99 -0.03
N SER A 278 6.56 19.46 0.72
CA SER A 278 7.90 20.02 0.91
C SER A 278 8.96 19.39 0.00
N ALA A 279 8.55 18.75 -1.10
CA ALA A 279 9.48 18.10 -2.03
C ALA A 279 10.57 19.07 -2.51
N PRO A 280 11.87 18.75 -2.34
CA PRO A 280 12.97 19.59 -2.83
C PRO A 280 13.00 19.74 -4.34
N HIS A 281 12.45 18.76 -5.08
CA HIS A 281 12.43 18.71 -6.55
C HIS A 281 11.00 18.52 -7.06
N PRO A 282 10.10 19.52 -6.88
CA PRO A 282 8.66 19.34 -7.10
C PRO A 282 8.28 19.08 -8.58
N ASN A 283 9.02 19.62 -9.55
CA ASN A 283 8.77 19.35 -10.95
C ASN A 283 9.22 17.94 -11.36
N ALA A 284 10.35 17.48 -10.88
CA ALA A 284 10.81 16.11 -11.08
C ALA A 284 9.87 15.09 -10.40
N ALA A 285 9.34 15.42 -9.21
CA ALA A 285 8.33 14.65 -8.51
C ALA A 285 7.03 14.53 -9.30
N LYS A 286 6.50 15.64 -9.82
CA LYS A 286 5.30 15.64 -10.69
C LYS A 286 5.53 14.84 -11.97
N LEU A 287 6.70 15.03 -12.60
CA LEU A 287 7.07 14.28 -13.80
C LEU A 287 7.12 12.78 -13.53
N PHE A 288 7.80 12.37 -12.45
CA PHE A 288 7.89 10.96 -12.05
C PHE A 288 6.51 10.38 -11.73
N GLN A 289 5.70 11.08 -10.92
CA GLN A 289 4.35 10.64 -10.56
C GLN A 289 3.45 10.51 -11.81
N GLY A 290 3.51 11.49 -12.73
CA GLY A 290 2.77 11.43 -13.99
C GLY A 290 3.21 10.25 -14.85
N TRP A 291 4.53 10.10 -15.07
CA TRP A 291 5.10 9.00 -15.85
C TRP A 291 4.79 7.63 -15.27
N LEU A 292 4.88 7.46 -13.94
CA LEU A 292 4.58 6.20 -13.25
C LEU A 292 3.17 5.70 -13.56
N HIS A 293 2.21 6.61 -13.74
CA HIS A 293 0.80 6.28 -13.95
C HIS A 293 0.40 6.23 -15.42
N THR A 294 1.32 6.48 -16.38
CA THR A 294 1.00 6.30 -17.80
C THR A 294 0.73 4.85 -18.15
N ARG A 295 -0.14 4.60 -19.13
CA ARG A 295 -0.42 3.25 -19.63
C ARG A 295 0.87 2.48 -19.94
N GLN A 296 1.83 3.11 -20.63
CA GLN A 296 3.08 2.46 -21.03
C GLN A 296 3.89 2.02 -19.82
N THR A 297 4.06 2.87 -18.84
CA THR A 297 4.82 2.55 -17.63
C THR A 297 4.11 1.50 -16.78
N GLN A 298 2.80 1.62 -16.64
CA GLN A 298 1.98 0.64 -15.93
C GLN A 298 2.05 -0.74 -16.58
N GLN A 299 1.99 -0.85 -17.92
CA GLN A 299 2.14 -2.12 -18.63
C GLN A 299 3.53 -2.69 -18.41
N PHE A 300 4.60 -1.89 -18.65
CA PHE A 300 5.98 -2.29 -18.37
C PHE A 300 6.15 -2.82 -16.94
N PHE A 301 5.61 -2.08 -15.97
CA PHE A 301 5.73 -2.43 -14.55
C PHE A 301 5.11 -3.81 -14.24
N ILE A 302 3.87 -4.06 -14.65
CA ILE A 302 3.20 -5.33 -14.35
C ILE A 302 3.80 -6.51 -15.09
N ASP A 303 4.33 -6.30 -16.31
CA ASP A 303 4.92 -7.36 -17.11
C ASP A 303 6.18 -7.96 -16.45
N PHE A 304 6.96 -7.15 -15.73
CA PHE A 304 8.13 -7.67 -15.04
C PHE A 304 7.90 -8.00 -13.57
N THR A 305 6.85 -7.44 -12.92
CA THR A 305 6.60 -7.67 -11.49
C THR A 305 5.56 -8.74 -11.20
N ALA A 306 4.76 -9.14 -12.21
CA ALA A 306 3.58 -9.97 -12.04
C ALA A 306 2.53 -9.41 -11.04
N GLN A 307 2.57 -8.11 -10.74
CA GLN A 307 1.52 -7.41 -9.96
C GLN A 307 0.33 -7.05 -10.85
N TYR A 308 -0.63 -6.32 -10.33
CA TYR A 308 -1.78 -5.83 -11.08
C TYR A 308 -1.74 -4.31 -11.18
N SER A 309 -2.25 -3.77 -12.28
CA SER A 309 -2.53 -2.36 -12.44
C SER A 309 -4.03 -2.10 -12.33
N VAL A 310 -4.38 -0.94 -11.84
CA VAL A 310 -5.76 -0.42 -11.84
C VAL A 310 -6.05 0.51 -13.02
N HIS A 311 -5.06 0.75 -13.87
CA HIS A 311 -5.22 1.57 -15.07
C HIS A 311 -6.10 0.84 -16.09
N GLY A 312 -7.25 1.42 -16.45
CA GLY A 312 -8.28 0.76 -17.24
C GLY A 312 -7.89 0.29 -18.64
N GLN A 313 -6.70 0.69 -19.15
CA GLN A 313 -6.20 0.28 -20.48
C GLN A 313 -5.03 -0.71 -20.39
N VAL A 314 -4.61 -1.10 -19.19
CA VAL A 314 -3.51 -2.03 -18.99
C VAL A 314 -4.03 -3.47 -19.00
N VAL A 315 -3.30 -4.35 -19.68
CA VAL A 315 -3.66 -5.76 -19.81
C VAL A 315 -2.85 -6.56 -18.80
N SER A 316 -3.48 -7.49 -18.11
CA SER A 316 -2.78 -8.40 -17.20
C SER A 316 -1.63 -9.13 -17.91
N LYS A 317 -0.53 -9.35 -17.19
CA LYS A 317 0.61 -10.14 -17.68
C LYS A 317 0.13 -11.50 -18.23
N ALA A 318 0.68 -11.92 -19.35
CA ALA A 318 0.34 -13.21 -19.96
C ALA A 318 0.57 -14.37 -18.96
N GLY A 319 -0.34 -15.34 -18.95
CA GLY A 319 -0.31 -16.48 -18.01
C GLY A 319 -0.70 -16.14 -16.56
N ARG A 320 -0.89 -14.87 -16.24
CA ARG A 320 -1.31 -14.42 -14.93
C ARG A 320 -2.81 -14.65 -14.72
N ARG A 321 -3.22 -15.22 -13.58
CA ARG A 321 -4.64 -15.31 -13.24
C ARG A 321 -5.22 -13.90 -13.16
N LYS A 322 -6.36 -13.67 -13.79
CA LYS A 322 -7.03 -12.36 -13.75
C LYS A 322 -7.51 -12.09 -12.32
N ILE A 323 -7.36 -10.85 -11.88
CA ILE A 323 -7.80 -10.45 -10.54
C ILE A 323 -9.31 -10.61 -10.37
N SER A 324 -10.09 -10.46 -11.46
CA SER A 324 -11.54 -10.69 -11.49
C SER A 324 -11.95 -12.14 -11.18
N ASP A 325 -11.03 -13.10 -11.37
CA ASP A 325 -11.30 -14.53 -11.20
C ASP A 325 -10.88 -15.02 -9.80
N ILE A 326 -10.50 -14.08 -8.92
CA ILE A 326 -10.07 -14.33 -7.55
C ILE A 326 -11.07 -13.71 -6.59
N LYS A 327 -11.53 -14.49 -5.62
CA LYS A 327 -12.33 -13.93 -4.53
C LYS A 327 -11.42 -13.06 -3.65
N LEU A 328 -11.68 -11.78 -3.61
CA LEU A 328 -10.87 -10.80 -2.89
C LEU A 328 -11.52 -10.41 -1.56
N MET A 329 -10.70 -10.15 -0.56
CA MET A 329 -11.11 -9.42 0.63
C MET A 329 -11.11 -7.93 0.33
N LYS A 330 -12.06 -7.19 0.91
CA LYS A 330 -12.21 -5.75 0.66
C LYS A 330 -11.15 -4.95 1.41
N GLU A 331 -10.49 -4.03 0.73
CA GLU A 331 -9.61 -3.05 1.38
C GLU A 331 -10.41 -2.03 2.20
N ASP A 332 -9.80 -1.59 3.30
CA ASP A 332 -10.30 -0.53 4.15
C ASP A 332 -9.12 0.17 4.86
N PRO A 333 -8.47 1.12 4.19
CA PRO A 333 -7.32 1.84 4.76
C PRO A 333 -7.64 2.57 6.08
N SER A 334 -8.87 3.09 6.24
CA SER A 334 -9.27 3.75 7.48
C SER A 334 -9.39 2.77 8.63
N GLY A 335 -9.92 1.57 8.37
CA GLY A 335 -9.96 0.49 9.35
C GLY A 335 -8.55 0.00 9.72
N VAL A 336 -7.63 -0.08 8.76
CA VAL A 336 -6.21 -0.41 9.03
C VAL A 336 -5.59 0.66 9.92
N GLU A 337 -5.74 1.96 9.61
CA GLU A 337 -5.24 3.05 10.46
C GLU A 337 -5.77 2.93 11.89
N ALA A 338 -7.07 2.75 12.05
CA ALA A 338 -7.73 2.69 13.35
C ALA A 338 -7.29 1.49 14.20
N MET A 339 -6.95 0.36 13.58
CA MET A 339 -6.62 -0.90 14.27
C MET A 339 -5.12 -1.22 14.30
N SER A 340 -4.27 -0.44 13.68
CA SER A 340 -2.85 -0.78 13.50
C SER A 340 -2.12 -1.07 14.82
N GLU A 341 -2.31 -0.26 15.84
CA GLU A 341 -1.69 -0.44 17.16
C GLU A 341 -2.27 -1.64 17.93
N GLU A 342 -3.58 -1.88 17.83
CA GLU A 342 -4.19 -3.09 18.38
C GLU A 342 -3.62 -4.33 17.70
N ILE A 343 -3.52 -4.32 16.38
CA ILE A 343 -2.96 -5.44 15.61
C ILE A 343 -1.52 -5.71 16.05
N LYS A 344 -0.65 -4.70 16.09
CA LYS A 344 0.74 -4.85 16.53
C LYS A 344 0.82 -5.49 17.92
N THR A 345 0.08 -4.94 18.88
CA THR A 345 0.09 -5.39 20.28
C THR A 345 -0.45 -6.80 20.45
N LYS A 346 -1.62 -7.10 19.91
CA LYS A 346 -2.23 -8.44 20.01
C LYS A 346 -1.41 -9.49 19.26
N TYR A 347 -0.94 -9.15 18.07
CA TYR A 347 -0.13 -10.06 17.27
C TYR A 347 1.17 -10.43 17.99
N ALA A 348 1.93 -9.45 18.48
CA ALA A 348 3.15 -9.68 19.24
C ALA A 348 2.91 -10.58 20.47
N LYS A 349 1.82 -10.33 21.21
CA LYS A 349 1.43 -11.17 22.36
C LYS A 349 1.11 -12.61 21.97
N LEU A 350 0.34 -12.83 20.90
CA LEU A 350 -0.07 -14.17 20.45
C LEU A 350 1.10 -14.97 19.91
N PHE A 351 1.95 -14.38 19.09
CA PHE A 351 3.07 -15.07 18.46
C PHE A 351 4.36 -15.02 19.28
N ARG A 352 4.38 -14.28 20.41
CA ARG A 352 5.53 -14.08 21.31
C ARG A 352 6.78 -13.54 20.60
N VAL A 353 6.58 -12.49 19.80
CA VAL A 353 7.60 -11.86 18.96
C VAL A 353 7.62 -10.33 19.16
#